data_999cf7836afdd8950db86895187e7ab2
#
_entry.id   999cf7836afdd8950db86895187e7ab2
#
_cell.length_a   1.000
_cell.length_b   1.000
_cell.length_c   1.000
_cell.angle_alpha   90.00
_cell.angle_beta   90.00
_cell.angle_gamma   90.00
#
_symmetry.space_group_name_H-M   'P 1'
#
loop_
_entity.id
_entity.type
_entity.pdbx_description
1 polymer ?
#
loop_
_entity_poly.entity_id
_entity_poly.type
_entity_poly.pdbx_seq_one_letter_code
_entity_poly.pdbx_strand_id
1 'polypeptide(L)'
;MPSINIFDEIIDENNLFTNFINNFILEYGRDNFYKTIKNKLQISNNRSEFVIKILKREIKINEFLMNNILRCITKKLCESKDINFFDIFKVPKNNFLSKACLYEYDPAKNGQNILKHGLDFGEVISYAGNDYGRLISYTKSGDEERVVIFSKYYVNDKNNIFLSNDKKTEDFLCIATIAINVDHGFRFISSRALKVKNKKTLQRELKNIIKDYNLEDSVIDNLRNDVYQILNEYYKLK
;
A
#
# COMPACT_ATOMS: atom_id res chain seq x y z
N MET A 1 -12.37 -32.43 -10.77
CA MET A 1 -12.63 -31.02 -11.07
C MET A 1 -11.36 -30.49 -11.74
N PRO A 2 -11.42 -29.84 -12.91
CA PRO A 2 -10.24 -29.21 -13.48
C PRO A 2 -9.71 -28.16 -12.48
N SER A 3 -8.42 -28.21 -12.17
CA SER A 3 -7.76 -27.17 -11.36
C SER A 3 -7.79 -25.88 -12.16
N ILE A 4 -8.64 -24.94 -11.81
CA ILE A 4 -8.64 -23.59 -12.38
C ILE A 4 -7.27 -23.00 -12.04
N ASN A 5 -6.56 -22.51 -13.03
CA ASN A 5 -5.27 -21.89 -12.85
C ASN A 5 -5.51 -20.48 -12.25
N ILE A 6 -4.96 -20.22 -11.06
CA ILE A 6 -5.08 -18.91 -10.38
C ILE A 6 -4.73 -17.74 -11.31
N PHE A 7 -3.82 -17.96 -12.26
CA PHE A 7 -3.43 -16.94 -13.24
C PHE A 7 -4.56 -16.59 -14.20
N ASP A 8 -5.36 -17.57 -14.62
CA ASP A 8 -6.50 -17.37 -15.53
C ASP A 8 -7.62 -16.60 -14.80
N GLU A 9 -7.87 -16.91 -13.51
CA GLU A 9 -8.83 -16.16 -12.69
C GLU A 9 -8.45 -14.68 -12.55
N ILE A 10 -7.16 -14.37 -12.37
CA ILE A 10 -6.68 -13.00 -12.27
C ILE A 10 -6.85 -12.23 -13.59
N ILE A 11 -6.61 -12.88 -14.72
CA ILE A 11 -6.82 -12.28 -16.04
C ILE A 11 -8.31 -11.96 -16.24
N ASP A 12 -9.19 -12.87 -15.88
CA ASP A 12 -10.63 -12.66 -16.00
C ASP A 12 -11.11 -11.52 -15.09
N GLU A 13 -10.66 -11.45 -13.87
CA GLU A 13 -10.94 -10.32 -12.96
C GLU A 13 -10.42 -8.99 -13.55
N ASN A 14 -9.22 -8.95 -14.11
CA ASN A 14 -8.64 -7.76 -14.73
C ASN A 14 -9.51 -7.29 -15.92
N ASN A 15 -10.04 -8.21 -16.71
CA ASN A 15 -10.95 -7.90 -17.80
C ASN A 15 -12.27 -7.32 -17.28
N LEU A 16 -12.85 -7.88 -16.22
CA LEU A 16 -14.07 -7.36 -15.61
C LEU A 16 -13.89 -5.94 -15.09
N PHE A 17 -12.81 -5.67 -14.36
CA PHE A 17 -12.51 -4.33 -13.83
C PHE A 17 -12.23 -3.34 -14.95
N THR A 18 -11.49 -3.74 -15.98
CA THR A 18 -11.19 -2.90 -17.15
C THR A 18 -12.48 -2.51 -17.89
N ASN A 19 -13.40 -3.46 -18.10
CA ASN A 19 -14.68 -3.19 -18.74
C ASN A 19 -15.53 -2.21 -17.92
N PHE A 20 -15.55 -2.36 -16.59
CA PHE A 20 -16.27 -1.41 -15.72
C PHE A 20 -15.68 0.00 -15.83
N ILE A 21 -14.36 0.13 -15.80
CA ILE A 21 -13.66 1.42 -15.95
C ILE A 21 -13.95 2.05 -17.32
N ASN A 22 -13.91 1.26 -18.39
CA ASN A 22 -14.19 1.73 -19.73
C ASN A 22 -15.65 2.22 -19.87
N ASN A 23 -16.62 1.50 -19.31
CA ASN A 23 -18.01 1.92 -19.28
C ASN A 23 -18.19 3.23 -18.51
N PHE A 24 -17.50 3.40 -17.38
CA PHE A 24 -17.50 4.67 -16.64
C PHE A 24 -16.94 5.82 -17.49
N ILE A 25 -15.84 5.58 -18.23
CA ILE A 25 -15.24 6.58 -19.12
C ILE A 25 -16.17 6.93 -20.27
N LEU A 26 -16.86 5.97 -20.84
CA LEU A 26 -17.85 6.20 -21.91
C LEU A 26 -19.04 7.03 -21.42
N GLU A 27 -19.53 6.76 -20.21
CA GLU A 27 -20.69 7.45 -19.63
C GLU A 27 -20.37 8.88 -19.15
N TYR A 28 -19.22 9.07 -18.49
CA TYR A 28 -18.89 10.33 -17.79
C TYR A 28 -17.73 11.13 -18.41
N GLY A 29 -17.03 10.58 -19.39
CA GLY A 29 -15.86 11.18 -20.02
C GLY A 29 -14.56 10.97 -19.25
N ARG A 30 -13.44 11.04 -19.99
CA ARG A 30 -12.09 10.81 -19.45
C ARG A 30 -11.69 11.80 -18.36
N ASP A 31 -11.98 13.08 -18.55
CA ASP A 31 -11.59 14.12 -17.61
C ASP A 31 -12.28 13.95 -16.26
N ASN A 32 -13.56 13.59 -16.27
CA ASN A 32 -14.31 13.30 -15.05
C ASN A 32 -13.80 12.05 -14.36
N PHE A 33 -13.46 11.00 -15.11
CA PHE A 33 -12.80 9.81 -14.57
C PHE A 33 -11.50 10.17 -13.82
N TYR A 34 -10.57 10.88 -14.46
CA TYR A 34 -9.30 11.24 -13.82
C TYR A 34 -9.48 12.15 -12.60
N LYS A 35 -10.39 13.12 -12.68
CA LYS A 35 -10.75 13.98 -11.55
C LYS A 35 -11.30 13.17 -10.38
N THR A 36 -12.19 12.22 -10.65
CA THR A 36 -12.79 11.35 -9.65
C THR A 36 -11.71 10.50 -8.96
N ILE A 37 -10.86 9.82 -9.73
CA ILE A 37 -9.78 8.97 -9.17
C ILE A 37 -8.80 9.81 -8.34
N LYS A 38 -8.35 10.95 -8.85
CA LYS A 38 -7.44 11.85 -8.13
C LYS A 38 -8.04 12.28 -6.78
N ASN A 39 -9.30 12.69 -6.76
CA ASN A 39 -9.98 13.15 -5.55
C ASN A 39 -10.22 12.00 -4.56
N LYS A 40 -10.74 10.86 -5.02
CA LYS A 40 -11.01 9.70 -4.16
C LYS A 40 -9.73 9.07 -3.59
N LEU A 41 -8.65 9.07 -4.35
CA LEU A 41 -7.35 8.58 -3.88
C LEU A 41 -6.54 9.65 -3.14
N GLN A 42 -6.89 10.93 -3.25
CA GLN A 42 -6.13 12.05 -2.66
C GLN A 42 -4.66 12.02 -3.08
N ILE A 43 -4.40 11.85 -4.37
CA ILE A 43 -3.04 11.77 -4.94
C ILE A 43 -2.62 13.10 -5.57
N SER A 44 -1.29 13.33 -5.63
CA SER A 44 -0.70 14.51 -6.31
C SER A 44 -0.86 14.42 -7.83
N ASN A 45 -0.61 15.53 -8.53
CA ASN A 45 -0.63 15.54 -10.00
C ASN A 45 0.35 14.52 -10.59
N ASN A 46 1.60 14.48 -10.10
CA ASN A 46 2.61 13.53 -10.57
C ASN A 46 2.16 12.07 -10.39
N ARG A 47 1.47 11.77 -9.29
CA ARG A 47 0.91 10.43 -9.07
C ARG A 47 -0.30 10.16 -9.98
N SER A 48 -1.09 11.17 -10.33
CA SER A 48 -2.18 11.03 -11.31
C SER A 48 -1.65 10.68 -12.69
N GLU A 49 -0.58 11.33 -13.15
CA GLU A 49 0.09 10.99 -14.41
C GLU A 49 0.62 9.55 -14.41
N PHE A 50 1.18 9.10 -13.29
CA PHE A 50 1.61 7.72 -13.11
C PHE A 50 0.45 6.73 -13.25
N VAL A 51 -0.72 7.01 -12.62
CA VAL A 51 -1.94 6.20 -12.78
C VAL A 51 -2.38 6.12 -14.25
N ILE A 52 -2.35 7.26 -14.95
CA ILE A 52 -2.70 7.32 -16.37
C ILE A 52 -1.78 6.43 -17.21
N LYS A 53 -0.48 6.48 -16.96
CA LYS A 53 0.53 5.67 -17.68
C LYS A 53 0.31 4.17 -17.43
N ILE A 54 -0.03 3.77 -16.20
CA ILE A 54 -0.37 2.38 -15.89
C ILE A 54 -1.61 1.93 -16.67
N LEU A 55 -2.69 2.71 -16.62
CA LEU A 55 -3.95 2.36 -17.29
C LEU A 55 -3.82 2.31 -18.81
N LYS A 56 -2.92 3.10 -19.39
CA LYS A 56 -2.57 3.05 -20.81
C LYS A 56 -1.58 1.93 -21.14
N ARG A 57 -1.14 1.14 -20.16
CA ARG A 57 -0.11 0.11 -20.30
C ARG A 57 1.24 0.64 -20.81
N GLU A 58 1.52 1.93 -20.62
CA GLU A 58 2.83 2.55 -20.89
C GLU A 58 3.89 2.09 -19.86
N ILE A 59 3.45 1.67 -18.68
CA ILE A 59 4.29 1.05 -17.64
C ILE A 59 3.91 -0.41 -17.58
N LYS A 60 4.88 -1.29 -17.85
CA LYS A 60 4.70 -2.75 -17.74
C LYS A 60 4.75 -3.16 -16.26
N ILE A 61 3.68 -3.76 -15.80
CA ILE A 61 3.56 -4.37 -14.47
C ILE A 61 2.98 -5.78 -14.61
N ASN A 62 3.23 -6.64 -13.64
CA ASN A 62 2.67 -7.98 -13.67
C ASN A 62 1.14 -7.95 -13.42
N GLU A 63 0.44 -9.01 -13.83
CA GLU A 63 -1.02 -9.07 -13.76
C GLU A 63 -1.56 -9.04 -12.33
N PHE A 64 -0.81 -9.52 -11.32
CA PHE A 64 -1.20 -9.41 -9.91
C PHE A 64 -1.22 -7.97 -9.41
N LEU A 65 -0.20 -7.20 -9.71
CA LEU A 65 -0.15 -5.78 -9.35
C LEU A 65 -1.20 -5.00 -10.13
N MET A 66 -1.41 -5.34 -11.42
CA MET A 66 -2.47 -4.76 -12.22
C MET A 66 -3.84 -5.03 -11.59
N ASN A 67 -4.12 -6.26 -11.17
CA ASN A 67 -5.37 -6.62 -10.49
C ASN A 67 -5.61 -5.75 -9.26
N ASN A 68 -4.62 -5.61 -8.38
CA ASN A 68 -4.74 -4.78 -7.18
C ASN A 68 -5.07 -3.31 -7.53
N ILE A 69 -4.42 -2.77 -8.56
CA ILE A 69 -4.62 -1.39 -9.02
C ILE A 69 -6.01 -1.21 -9.64
N LEU A 70 -6.41 -2.07 -10.57
CA LEU A 70 -7.72 -2.02 -11.22
C LEU A 70 -8.84 -2.19 -10.20
N ARG A 71 -8.69 -3.11 -9.27
CA ARG A 71 -9.63 -3.35 -8.18
C ARG A 71 -9.78 -2.12 -7.28
N CYS A 72 -8.66 -1.46 -6.93
CA CYS A 72 -8.70 -0.21 -6.18
C CYS A 72 -9.47 0.87 -6.93
N ILE A 73 -9.16 1.10 -8.21
CA ILE A 73 -9.80 2.11 -9.04
C ILE A 73 -11.30 1.82 -9.15
N THR A 74 -11.68 0.58 -9.50
CA THR A 74 -13.08 0.16 -9.62
C THR A 74 -13.84 0.39 -8.32
N LYS A 75 -13.26 0.00 -7.16
CA LYS A 75 -13.87 0.25 -5.85
C LYS A 75 -14.10 1.74 -5.60
N LYS A 76 -13.15 2.61 -5.97
CA LYS A 76 -13.30 4.07 -5.84
C LYS A 76 -14.35 4.66 -6.78
N LEU A 77 -14.52 4.10 -7.96
CA LEU A 77 -15.60 4.47 -8.88
C LEU A 77 -16.97 4.02 -8.33
N CYS A 78 -17.07 2.81 -7.80
CA CYS A 78 -18.30 2.34 -7.12
C CYS A 78 -18.66 3.28 -5.94
N GLU A 79 -17.69 3.60 -5.07
CA GLU A 79 -17.86 4.55 -3.97
C GLU A 79 -18.32 5.95 -4.45
N SER A 80 -17.97 6.36 -5.66
CA SER A 80 -18.40 7.64 -6.22
C SER A 80 -19.86 7.66 -6.70
N LYS A 81 -20.44 6.48 -6.88
CA LYS A 81 -21.84 6.26 -7.30
C LYS A 81 -22.71 5.68 -6.18
N ASP A 82 -22.20 5.63 -4.94
CA ASP A 82 -22.86 4.98 -3.80
C ASP A 82 -23.21 3.49 -4.04
N ILE A 83 -22.38 2.81 -4.82
CA ILE A 83 -22.53 1.40 -5.16
C ILE A 83 -21.58 0.58 -4.25
N ASN A 84 -22.10 -0.50 -3.64
CA ASN A 84 -21.24 -1.44 -2.94
C ASN A 84 -20.49 -2.32 -3.94
N PHE A 85 -19.16 -2.24 -3.90
CA PHE A 85 -18.27 -3.00 -4.79
C PHE A 85 -18.52 -4.51 -4.76
N PHE A 86 -18.74 -5.09 -3.57
CA PHE A 86 -18.91 -6.55 -3.43
C PHE A 86 -20.28 -7.07 -3.83
N ASP A 87 -21.25 -6.18 -4.07
CA ASP A 87 -22.54 -6.57 -4.63
C ASP A 87 -22.44 -6.85 -6.13
N ILE A 88 -21.52 -6.13 -6.81
CA ILE A 88 -21.28 -6.30 -8.25
C ILE A 88 -20.20 -7.37 -8.49
N PHE A 89 -19.09 -7.30 -7.75
CA PHE A 89 -17.92 -8.14 -7.99
C PHE A 89 -17.81 -9.23 -6.91
N LYS A 90 -17.96 -10.50 -7.31
CA LYS A 90 -17.86 -11.68 -6.45
C LYS A 90 -16.41 -12.13 -6.28
N VAL A 91 -15.57 -11.27 -5.73
CA VAL A 91 -14.13 -11.49 -5.57
C VAL A 91 -13.74 -11.63 -4.09
N PRO A 92 -12.66 -12.34 -3.76
CA PRO A 92 -12.20 -12.49 -2.37
C PRO A 92 -11.93 -11.13 -1.72
N LYS A 93 -12.29 -10.96 -0.45
CA LYS A 93 -12.03 -9.70 0.27
C LYS A 93 -10.55 -9.51 0.59
N ASN A 94 -9.86 -10.58 0.95
CA ASN A 94 -8.46 -10.56 1.35
C ASN A 94 -7.66 -11.61 0.58
N ASN A 95 -6.38 -11.33 0.35
CA ASN A 95 -5.38 -12.25 -0.16
C ASN A 95 -4.33 -12.51 0.91
N PHE A 96 -3.76 -13.71 0.92
CA PHE A 96 -2.67 -14.10 1.81
C PHE A 96 -1.31 -13.90 1.12
N LEU A 97 -0.32 -13.42 1.88
CA LEU A 97 1.01 -13.07 1.38
C LEU A 97 2.09 -14.11 1.66
N SER A 98 1.78 -15.14 2.45
CA SER A 98 2.74 -16.19 2.75
C SER A 98 2.10 -17.57 2.72
N LYS A 99 2.93 -18.61 2.52
CA LYS A 99 2.49 -20.01 2.61
C LYS A 99 1.95 -20.36 4.01
N ALA A 100 2.44 -19.69 5.04
CA ALA A 100 1.97 -19.84 6.41
C ALA A 100 0.72 -19.00 6.73
N CYS A 101 0.19 -18.28 5.75
CA CYS A 101 -0.98 -17.38 5.89
C CYS A 101 -0.89 -16.39 7.05
N LEU A 102 0.35 -16.02 7.48
CA LEU A 102 0.58 -15.07 8.58
C LEU A 102 0.26 -13.62 8.22
N TYR A 103 0.18 -13.33 6.93
CA TYR A 103 -0.05 -11.99 6.42
C TYR A 103 -1.17 -12.01 5.41
N GLU A 104 -2.12 -11.10 5.59
CA GLU A 104 -3.21 -10.89 4.64
C GLU A 104 -3.36 -9.41 4.29
N TYR A 105 -4.04 -9.13 3.20
CA TYR A 105 -4.35 -7.78 2.77
C TYR A 105 -5.59 -7.73 1.86
N ASP A 106 -6.30 -6.60 1.87
CA ASP A 106 -7.30 -6.27 0.84
C ASP A 106 -6.58 -5.85 -0.44
N PRO A 107 -6.75 -6.55 -1.57
CA PRO A 107 -6.12 -6.20 -2.84
C PRO A 107 -6.38 -4.75 -3.28
N ALA A 108 -7.57 -4.21 -3.02
CA ALA A 108 -7.87 -2.80 -3.31
C ALA A 108 -7.06 -1.85 -2.42
N LYS A 109 -6.78 -2.21 -1.17
CA LYS A 109 -5.89 -1.45 -0.28
C LYS A 109 -4.45 -1.51 -0.75
N ASN A 110 -3.98 -2.67 -1.22
CA ASN A 110 -2.66 -2.78 -1.82
C ASN A 110 -2.54 -1.91 -3.08
N GLY A 111 -3.52 -1.97 -3.98
CA GLY A 111 -3.60 -1.09 -5.15
C GLY A 111 -3.56 0.39 -4.76
N GLN A 112 -4.32 0.80 -3.73
CA GLN A 112 -4.28 2.16 -3.19
C GLN A 112 -2.87 2.53 -2.68
N ASN A 113 -2.21 1.62 -1.99
CA ASN A 113 -0.87 1.83 -1.46
C ASN A 113 0.17 2.02 -2.58
N ILE A 114 0.12 1.19 -3.61
CA ILE A 114 0.95 1.31 -4.81
C ILE A 114 0.72 2.69 -5.48
N LEU A 115 -0.54 3.05 -5.71
CA LEU A 115 -0.88 4.31 -6.38
C LEU A 115 -0.48 5.55 -5.57
N LYS A 116 -0.59 5.52 -4.24
CA LYS A 116 -0.25 6.64 -3.35
C LYS A 116 1.24 6.71 -3.00
N HIS A 117 1.83 5.58 -2.68
CA HIS A 117 3.13 5.51 -2.03
C HIS A 117 4.20 4.80 -2.87
N GLY A 118 3.80 4.07 -3.91
CA GLY A 118 4.69 3.28 -4.76
C GLY A 118 5.18 2.00 -4.11
N LEU A 119 4.48 1.48 -3.11
CA LEU A 119 4.90 0.32 -2.32
C LEU A 119 3.85 -0.78 -2.42
N ASP A 120 4.25 -1.95 -2.88
CA ASP A 120 3.48 -3.18 -2.86
C ASP A 120 3.64 -3.89 -1.51
N PHE A 121 2.56 -4.36 -0.91
CA PHE A 121 2.62 -5.05 0.39
C PHE A 121 3.42 -6.35 0.32
N GLY A 122 3.33 -7.09 -0.78
CA GLY A 122 4.08 -8.33 -0.97
C GLY A 122 5.60 -8.08 -0.94
N GLU A 123 6.06 -7.04 -1.63
CA GLU A 123 7.47 -6.65 -1.60
C GLU A 123 7.89 -6.13 -0.22
N VAL A 124 7.08 -5.28 0.42
CA VAL A 124 7.38 -4.77 1.77
C VAL A 124 7.56 -5.92 2.76
N ILE A 125 6.68 -6.93 2.70
CA ILE A 125 6.77 -8.10 3.58
C ILE A 125 7.99 -8.97 3.26
N SER A 126 8.31 -9.17 1.99
CA SER A 126 9.47 -9.99 1.61
C SER A 126 10.77 -9.41 2.19
N TYR A 127 10.89 -8.10 2.27
CA TYR A 127 12.02 -7.43 2.92
C TYR A 127 11.92 -7.46 4.45
N ALA A 128 10.72 -7.34 5.03
CA ALA A 128 10.53 -7.42 6.47
C ALA A 128 10.77 -8.84 7.03
N GLY A 129 10.44 -9.88 6.24
CA GLY A 129 10.62 -11.28 6.62
C GLY A 129 12.08 -11.77 6.69
N ASN A 130 13.02 -11.01 6.11
CA ASN A 130 14.45 -11.34 6.07
C ASN A 130 15.27 -10.55 7.11
N ASP A 131 14.95 -10.66 8.39
CA ASP A 131 15.61 -9.97 9.54
C ASP A 131 15.51 -8.43 9.56
N TYR A 132 14.77 -7.81 8.66
CA TYR A 132 14.69 -6.36 8.52
C TYR A 132 13.44 -5.71 9.13
N GLY A 133 12.47 -6.50 9.53
CA GLY A 133 11.27 -6.04 10.27
C GLY A 133 11.51 -6.18 11.78
N ARG A 134 12.36 -5.34 12.34
CA ARG A 134 12.79 -5.51 13.73
C ARG A 134 11.91 -4.82 14.76
N LEU A 135 10.98 -4.01 14.33
CA LEU A 135 10.18 -3.27 15.29
C LEU A 135 8.70 -3.40 15.01
N ILE A 136 8.01 -3.94 15.98
CA ILE A 136 6.57 -4.01 16.04
C ILE A 136 6.13 -3.20 17.24
N SER A 137 5.45 -2.08 17.01
CA SER A 137 4.84 -1.28 18.07
C SER A 137 3.35 -1.51 18.06
N TYR A 138 2.79 -1.88 19.20
CA TYR A 138 1.36 -2.07 19.38
C TYR A 138 0.69 -0.76 19.74
N THR A 139 -0.40 -0.44 19.07
CA THR A 139 -1.18 0.75 19.32
C THR A 139 -2.65 0.39 19.46
N LYS A 140 -3.34 0.95 20.46
CA LYS A 140 -4.79 0.86 20.51
C LYS A 140 -5.38 2.02 19.73
N SER A 141 -6.18 1.73 18.71
CA SER A 141 -6.97 2.74 18.00
C SER A 141 -8.41 2.25 17.94
N GLY A 142 -9.24 2.72 18.85
CA GLY A 142 -10.60 2.20 19.01
C GLY A 142 -10.60 0.75 19.50
N ASP A 143 -11.47 -0.07 18.92
CA ASP A 143 -11.61 -1.50 19.27
C ASP A 143 -10.59 -2.42 18.54
N GLU A 144 -9.74 -1.86 17.65
CA GLU A 144 -8.78 -2.62 16.87
C GLU A 144 -7.35 -2.44 17.41
N GLU A 145 -6.66 -3.55 17.68
CA GLU A 145 -5.22 -3.52 17.94
C GLU A 145 -4.48 -3.26 16.63
N ARG A 146 -3.91 -2.07 16.52
CA ARG A 146 -3.05 -1.71 15.40
C ARG A 146 -1.59 -1.90 15.73
N VAL A 147 -0.84 -2.29 14.72
CA VAL A 147 0.58 -2.54 14.80
C VAL A 147 1.28 -1.67 13.77
N VAL A 148 2.38 -1.05 14.14
CA VAL A 148 3.28 -0.37 13.21
C VAL A 148 4.54 -1.19 13.07
N ILE A 149 4.82 -1.66 11.86
CA ILE A 149 6.01 -2.46 11.52
C ILE A 149 6.97 -1.56 10.77
N PHE A 150 8.18 -1.39 11.31
CA PHE A 150 9.25 -0.68 10.62
C PHE A 150 10.15 -1.68 9.90
N SER A 151 10.45 -1.41 8.64
CA SER A 151 11.28 -2.26 7.82
C SER A 151 12.15 -1.47 6.87
N LYS A 152 13.21 -2.11 6.38
CA LYS A 152 14.04 -1.61 5.31
C LYS A 152 13.49 -2.13 3.99
N TYR A 153 13.47 -1.28 2.97
CA TYR A 153 13.01 -1.61 1.63
C TYR A 153 14.09 -1.23 0.63
N TYR A 154 14.65 -2.22 -0.05
CA TYR A 154 15.69 -1.97 -1.05
C TYR A 154 15.07 -1.49 -2.35
N VAL A 155 15.60 -0.38 -2.88
CA VAL A 155 15.21 0.15 -4.17
C VAL A 155 16.02 -0.57 -5.25
N ASN A 156 15.34 -1.07 -6.27
CA ASN A 156 15.92 -1.72 -7.43
C ASN A 156 15.17 -1.33 -8.70
N ASP A 157 15.66 -1.74 -9.86
CA ASP A 157 15.09 -1.36 -11.15
C ASP A 157 13.62 -1.79 -11.31
N LYS A 158 13.21 -2.89 -10.68
CA LYS A 158 11.84 -3.42 -10.79
C LYS A 158 10.82 -2.61 -10.01
N ASN A 159 11.16 -2.20 -8.78
CA ASN A 159 10.24 -1.45 -7.92
C ASN A 159 10.38 0.07 -8.05
N ASN A 160 11.51 0.54 -8.57
CA ASN A 160 11.80 1.95 -8.76
C ASN A 160 10.77 2.67 -9.65
N ILE A 161 10.15 1.96 -10.58
CA ILE A 161 9.11 2.53 -11.46
C ILE A 161 7.89 3.07 -10.71
N PHE A 162 7.60 2.52 -9.52
CA PHE A 162 6.46 2.92 -8.69
C PHE A 162 6.79 4.07 -7.73
N LEU A 163 8.07 4.34 -7.47
CA LEU A 163 8.51 5.36 -6.53
C LEU A 163 8.49 6.76 -7.17
N SER A 164 8.31 7.77 -6.35
CA SER A 164 8.47 9.16 -6.78
C SER A 164 9.95 9.47 -7.06
N ASN A 165 10.21 10.47 -7.92
CA ASN A 165 11.57 10.82 -8.34
C ASN A 165 12.50 11.19 -7.18
N ASP A 166 11.96 11.79 -6.11
CA ASP A 166 12.71 12.15 -4.91
C ASP A 166 13.17 10.94 -4.07
N LYS A 167 12.64 9.76 -4.34
CA LYS A 167 12.99 8.50 -3.66
C LYS A 167 13.89 7.58 -4.50
N LYS A 168 13.96 7.81 -5.81
CA LYS A 168 14.70 6.95 -6.75
C LYS A 168 16.21 7.00 -6.59
N THR A 169 16.74 8.00 -5.88
CA THR A 169 18.17 8.17 -5.63
C THR A 169 18.67 7.51 -4.36
N GLU A 170 17.77 6.87 -3.60
CA GLU A 170 18.12 6.18 -2.37
C GLU A 170 18.28 4.67 -2.63
N ASP A 171 19.36 4.04 -2.14
CA ASP A 171 19.58 2.61 -2.25
C ASP A 171 18.56 1.80 -1.44
N PHE A 172 18.00 2.42 -0.42
CA PHE A 172 16.94 1.85 0.41
C PHE A 172 16.07 2.93 1.06
N LEU A 173 14.86 2.51 1.44
CA LEU A 173 13.90 3.33 2.16
C LEU A 173 13.62 2.70 3.52
N CYS A 174 13.41 3.52 4.54
CA CYS A 174 12.79 3.06 5.78
C CYS A 174 11.27 3.13 5.60
N ILE A 175 10.59 2.01 5.81
CA ILE A 175 9.15 1.85 5.62
C ILE A 175 8.47 1.75 6.98
N ALA A 176 7.37 2.46 7.16
CA ALA A 176 6.41 2.21 8.23
C ALA A 176 5.16 1.56 7.64
N THR A 177 4.87 0.34 8.06
CA THR A 177 3.69 -0.42 7.66
C THR A 177 2.73 -0.48 8.83
N ILE A 178 1.48 -0.09 8.57
CA ILE A 178 0.38 -0.20 9.50
C ILE A 178 -0.38 -1.47 9.21
N ALA A 179 -0.56 -2.28 10.25
CA ALA A 179 -1.33 -3.50 10.18
C ALA A 179 -2.33 -3.60 11.35
N ILE A 180 -3.32 -4.45 11.22
CA ILE A 180 -4.21 -4.89 12.31
C ILE A 180 -3.76 -6.28 12.73
N ASN A 181 -3.76 -6.54 14.02
CA ASN A 181 -3.57 -7.87 14.57
C ASN A 181 -4.82 -8.71 14.28
N VAL A 182 -4.64 -9.89 13.71
CA VAL A 182 -5.71 -10.85 13.41
C VAL A 182 -5.29 -12.23 13.95
N ASP A 183 -6.24 -13.14 14.12
CA ASP A 183 -6.01 -14.43 14.79
C ASP A 183 -4.82 -15.24 14.24
N HIS A 184 -4.55 -15.12 12.94
CA HIS A 184 -3.47 -15.86 12.28
C HIS A 184 -2.22 -15.00 11.99
N GLY A 185 -2.19 -13.72 12.41
CA GLY A 185 -1.05 -12.82 12.16
C GLY A 185 -1.46 -11.36 11.92
N PHE A 186 -1.13 -10.80 10.76
CA PHE A 186 -1.32 -9.38 10.48
C PHE A 186 -2.09 -9.13 9.19
N ARG A 187 -3.07 -8.22 9.24
CA ARG A 187 -3.73 -7.65 8.07
C ARG A 187 -3.14 -6.28 7.76
N PHE A 188 -2.52 -6.14 6.59
CA PHE A 188 -1.88 -4.90 6.16
C PHE A 188 -2.89 -3.87 5.69
N ILE A 189 -2.71 -2.63 6.15
CA ILE A 189 -3.60 -1.50 5.84
C ILE A 189 -2.90 -0.46 4.99
N SER A 190 -1.65 -0.11 5.32
CA SER A 190 -0.89 0.92 4.61
C SER A 190 0.60 0.76 4.86
N SER A 191 1.42 1.01 3.83
CA SER A 191 2.88 1.12 3.95
C SER A 191 3.33 2.42 3.31
N ARG A 192 4.22 3.13 3.98
CA ARG A 192 4.78 4.38 3.47
C ARG A 192 6.25 4.51 3.79
N ALA A 193 7.01 5.10 2.87
CA ALA A 193 8.39 5.44 3.13
C ALA A 193 8.46 6.62 4.10
N LEU A 194 9.31 6.49 5.11
CA LEU A 194 9.66 7.59 6.01
C LEU A 194 10.69 8.47 5.30
N LYS A 195 10.45 9.78 5.30
CA LYS A 195 11.41 10.75 4.79
C LYS A 195 12.43 11.06 5.88
N VAL A 196 13.59 10.40 5.82
CA VAL A 196 14.62 10.55 6.85
C VAL A 196 15.82 11.29 6.32
N LYS A 197 15.65 12.51 5.83
CA LYS A 197 16.84 13.34 5.51
C LYS A 197 17.45 14.02 6.73
N ASN A 198 16.73 14.06 7.85
CA ASN A 198 17.24 14.60 9.12
C ASN A 198 16.36 14.17 10.32
N LYS A 199 16.91 14.30 11.53
CA LYS A 199 16.27 13.99 12.81
C LYS A 199 14.91 14.69 13.01
N LYS A 200 14.77 15.94 12.54
CA LYS A 200 13.52 16.71 12.65
C LYS A 200 12.41 16.15 11.80
N THR A 201 12.73 15.65 10.59
CA THR A 201 11.76 15.03 9.69
C THR A 201 11.22 13.75 10.31
N LEU A 202 12.10 12.93 10.89
CA LEU A 202 11.69 11.71 11.59
C LEU A 202 10.80 12.01 12.79
N GLN A 203 11.18 12.96 13.64
CA GLN A 203 10.38 13.37 14.80
C GLN A 203 8.99 13.84 14.39
N ARG A 204 8.88 14.54 13.25
CA ARG A 204 7.60 14.97 12.71
C ARG A 204 6.77 13.78 12.22
N GLU A 205 7.35 12.84 11.48
CA GLU A 205 6.65 11.64 11.00
C GLU A 205 6.21 10.76 12.17
N LEU A 206 7.05 10.59 13.20
CA LEU A 206 6.67 9.93 14.44
C LEU A 206 5.51 10.61 15.14
N LYS A 207 5.53 11.96 15.27
CA LYS A 207 4.41 12.71 15.85
C LYS A 207 3.12 12.51 15.06
N ASN A 208 3.20 12.46 13.72
CA ASN A 208 2.02 12.20 12.89
C ASN A 208 1.48 10.78 13.14
N ILE A 209 2.36 9.77 13.20
CA ILE A 209 1.96 8.39 13.54
C ILE A 209 1.31 8.35 14.92
N ILE A 210 1.93 8.96 15.92
CA ILE A 210 1.42 9.03 17.30
C ILE A 210 0.04 9.68 17.35
N LYS A 211 -0.12 10.83 16.69
CA LYS A 211 -1.40 11.56 16.63
C LYS A 211 -2.49 10.76 15.93
N ASP A 212 -2.13 10.08 14.83
CA ASP A 212 -3.08 9.29 14.04
C ASP A 212 -3.59 8.05 14.80
N TYR A 213 -2.85 7.59 15.82
CA TYR A 213 -3.12 6.35 16.57
C TYR A 213 -3.47 6.54 18.05
N ASN A 214 -3.45 7.76 18.56
CA ASN A 214 -3.77 8.09 19.95
C ASN A 214 -3.07 7.19 20.99
N LEU A 215 -1.72 7.12 20.89
CA LEU A 215 -0.88 6.22 21.69
C LEU A 215 -0.69 6.74 23.11
N GLU A 216 -0.54 5.84 24.08
CA GLU A 216 -0.08 6.17 25.44
C GLU A 216 1.38 6.66 25.45
N ASP A 217 1.73 7.58 26.34
CA ASP A 217 3.06 8.22 26.40
C ASP A 217 4.22 7.20 26.54
N SER A 218 4.02 6.14 27.32
CA SER A 218 5.00 5.07 27.49
C SER A 218 5.29 4.30 26.20
N VAL A 219 4.27 4.09 25.38
CA VAL A 219 4.38 3.46 24.05
C VAL A 219 5.10 4.40 23.10
N ILE A 220 4.81 5.70 23.21
CA ILE A 220 5.43 6.75 22.40
C ILE A 220 6.95 6.80 22.63
N ASP A 221 7.40 6.74 23.88
CA ASP A 221 8.83 6.83 24.21
C ASP A 221 9.58 5.56 23.78
N ASN A 222 8.98 4.39 23.95
CA ASN A 222 9.54 3.15 23.42
C ASN A 222 9.62 3.20 21.89
N LEU A 223 8.57 3.61 21.22
CA LEU A 223 8.54 3.77 19.76
C LEU A 223 9.63 4.75 19.26
N ARG A 224 9.83 5.85 19.97
CA ARG A 224 10.89 6.82 19.65
C ARG A 224 12.28 6.19 19.76
N ASN A 225 12.56 5.51 20.86
CA ASN A 225 13.84 4.88 21.11
C ASN A 225 14.15 3.81 20.07
N ASP A 226 13.19 2.97 19.77
CA ASP A 226 13.33 1.89 18.81
C ASP A 226 13.51 2.40 17.38
N VAL A 227 12.75 3.43 16.99
CA VAL A 227 12.94 4.08 15.68
C VAL A 227 14.30 4.79 15.60
N TYR A 228 14.76 5.42 16.67
CA TYR A 228 16.12 5.98 16.73
C TYR A 228 17.19 4.90 16.60
N GLN A 229 17.00 3.76 17.23
CA GLN A 229 17.92 2.63 17.12
C GLN A 229 17.97 2.09 15.68
N ILE A 230 16.82 1.84 15.05
CA ILE A 230 16.74 1.42 13.65
C ILE A 230 17.40 2.43 12.71
N LEU A 231 17.17 3.72 12.93
CA LEU A 231 17.75 4.76 12.11
C LEU A 231 19.24 4.90 12.29
N ASN A 232 19.73 4.79 13.53
CA ASN A 232 21.17 4.78 13.80
C ASN A 232 21.85 3.58 13.16
N GLU A 233 21.21 2.40 13.18
CA GLU A 233 21.73 1.20 12.52
C GLU A 233 21.77 1.33 11.00
N TYR A 234 20.70 1.84 10.38
CA TYR A 234 20.52 1.81 8.92
C TYR A 234 21.00 3.06 8.21
N TYR A 235 20.93 4.21 8.85
CA TYR A 235 21.32 5.47 8.22
C TYR A 235 22.65 6.01 8.74
N LYS A 236 23.28 5.40 9.77
CA LYS A 236 24.49 5.90 10.40
C LYS A 236 24.38 7.42 10.50
N LEU A 237 23.41 7.89 11.28
CA LEU A 237 23.22 9.32 11.47
C LEU A 237 24.52 9.93 11.95
N LYS A 238 25.27 10.52 11.00
CA LYS A 238 26.45 11.31 11.27
C LYS A 238 26.07 12.61 11.95
#